data_860e6808df5a4978f7c0caf3664d8bcc
#
_entry.id   860e6808df5a4978f7c0caf3664d8bcc
#
_cell.length_a   1.000
_cell.length_b   1.000
_cell.length_c   1.000
_cell.angle_alpha   90.00
_cell.angle_beta   90.00
_cell.angle_gamma   90.00
#
_symmetry.space_group_name_H-M   'P 1'
#
loop_
_entity.id
_entity.type
_entity.pdbx_description
1 polymer ?
#
loop_
_entity_poly.entity_id
_entity_poly.type
_entity_poly.pdbx_seq_one_letter_code
_entity_poly.pdbx_strand_id
1 'polypeptide(L)'
;MGSNPWAIEGYKLIAYELYKQMDELPDKIVVPICYGDALFGIMKGFSELKEMGFINHIPQMVSVEDYGPVAKAYNSGCEMIEPVEAWDSVASSISTKWGTYHSLYALRKSRGLAIALEKNEDFYQAQSELAQKEGVYCESASAASYAGLKELVAGGKIKKGEKVVLLITASGVKDTKVTSSYLPEFPESITGLDGALDILEKQYQMKVR
;
A
#
# COMPACT_ATOMS: atom_id res chain seq x y z
N MET A 1 3.96 -15.45 12.71
CA MET A 1 5.39 -15.62 12.40
C MET A 1 6.09 -14.35 12.85
N GLY A 2 7.20 -14.44 13.53
CA GLY A 2 7.96 -13.25 13.92
C GLY A 2 8.73 -12.67 12.73
N SER A 3 9.21 -11.45 12.86
CA SER A 3 10.05 -10.77 11.88
C SER A 3 11.28 -11.60 11.52
N ASN A 4 11.59 -11.65 10.24
CA ASN A 4 12.76 -12.36 9.74
C ASN A 4 13.90 -11.36 9.47
N PRO A 5 15.02 -11.39 10.21
CA PRO A 5 16.12 -10.45 10.03
C PRO A 5 16.69 -10.44 8.60
N TRP A 6 16.76 -11.60 7.94
CA TRP A 6 17.24 -11.69 6.57
C TRP A 6 16.30 -11.05 5.55
N ALA A 7 14.98 -11.16 5.77
CA ALA A 7 14.01 -10.48 4.94
C ALA A 7 14.12 -8.95 5.11
N ILE A 8 14.32 -8.46 6.34
CA ILE A 8 14.54 -7.04 6.61
C ILE A 8 15.77 -6.52 5.86
N GLU A 9 16.88 -7.27 5.87
CA GLU A 9 18.06 -6.91 5.08
C GLU A 9 17.76 -6.87 3.57
N GLY A 10 16.94 -7.78 3.07
CA GLY A 10 16.51 -7.78 1.68
C GLY A 10 15.67 -6.53 1.32
N TYR A 11 14.78 -6.10 2.20
CA TYR A 11 13.95 -4.91 1.95
C TYR A 11 14.73 -3.59 1.88
N LYS A 12 15.95 -3.52 2.39
CA LYS A 12 16.84 -2.35 2.23
C LYS A 12 17.11 -2.02 0.77
N LEU A 13 17.13 -3.04 -0.09
CA LEU A 13 17.38 -2.86 -1.53
C LEU A 13 16.34 -1.91 -2.17
N ILE A 14 15.14 -1.85 -1.66
CA ILE A 14 14.11 -0.89 -2.15
C ILE A 14 14.60 0.55 -1.96
N ALA A 15 15.20 0.87 -0.82
CA ALA A 15 15.75 2.21 -0.60
C ALA A 15 16.91 2.53 -1.55
N TYR A 16 17.77 1.55 -1.82
CA TYR A 16 18.91 1.73 -2.73
C TYR A 16 18.46 1.88 -4.18
N GLU A 17 17.44 1.11 -4.60
CA GLU A 17 16.86 1.25 -5.93
C GLU A 17 16.15 2.60 -6.10
N LEU A 18 15.38 3.05 -5.12
CA LEU A 18 14.76 4.37 -5.15
C LEU A 18 15.81 5.49 -5.24
N TYR A 19 16.88 5.41 -4.43
CA TYR A 19 17.97 6.36 -4.50
C TYR A 19 18.65 6.41 -5.89
N LYS A 20 18.82 5.24 -6.52
CA LYS A 20 19.46 5.12 -7.83
C LYS A 20 18.57 5.57 -8.99
N GLN A 21 17.25 5.34 -8.88
CA GLN A 21 16.31 5.54 -9.98
C GLN A 21 15.65 6.92 -9.97
N MET A 22 15.65 7.61 -8.83
CA MET A 22 15.01 8.92 -8.69
C MET A 22 16.06 10.04 -8.69
N ASP A 23 15.81 11.11 -9.44
CA ASP A 23 16.67 12.31 -9.44
C ASP A 23 16.65 13.02 -8.09
N GLU A 24 15.51 12.97 -7.38
CA GLU A 24 15.33 13.53 -6.06
C GLU A 24 14.61 12.53 -5.16
N LEU A 25 15.02 12.46 -3.90
CA LEU A 25 14.36 11.60 -2.92
C LEU A 25 12.88 11.97 -2.75
N PRO A 26 12.02 10.98 -2.48
CA PRO A 26 10.63 11.26 -2.13
C PRO A 26 10.56 11.90 -0.73
N ASP A 27 9.56 12.74 -0.53
CA ASP A 27 9.24 13.25 0.81
C ASP A 27 8.68 12.15 1.71
N LYS A 28 7.87 11.26 1.12
CA LYS A 28 7.19 10.18 1.84
C LYS A 28 7.18 8.87 1.06
N ILE A 29 7.21 7.76 1.80
CA ILE A 29 7.05 6.41 1.25
C ILE A 29 5.91 5.73 1.99
N VAL A 30 4.84 5.42 1.26
CA VAL A 30 3.64 4.77 1.79
C VAL A 30 3.75 3.26 1.61
N VAL A 31 3.68 2.54 2.71
CA VAL A 31 3.92 1.09 2.77
C VAL A 31 2.72 0.41 3.42
N PRO A 32 2.05 -0.53 2.73
CA PRO A 32 1.05 -1.38 3.37
C PRO A 32 1.77 -2.38 4.28
N ILE A 33 1.36 -2.48 5.52
CA ILE A 33 2.07 -3.30 6.50
C ILE A 33 1.20 -4.35 7.18
N CYS A 34 1.78 -5.53 7.38
CA CYS A 34 1.36 -6.52 8.36
C CYS A 34 2.21 -6.32 9.63
N TYR A 35 3.33 -7.01 9.74
CA TYR A 35 4.27 -6.85 10.85
C TYR A 35 5.28 -5.72 10.66
N GLY A 36 5.35 -5.11 9.47
CA GLY A 36 6.18 -3.94 9.19
C GLY A 36 7.63 -4.20 8.83
N ASP A 37 7.99 -5.44 8.46
CA ASP A 37 9.37 -5.79 8.06
C ASP A 37 9.84 -4.96 6.86
N ALA A 38 8.97 -4.79 5.84
CA ALA A 38 9.27 -3.96 4.68
C ALA A 38 9.45 -2.48 5.07
N LEU A 39 8.53 -1.94 5.88
CA LEU A 39 8.62 -0.55 6.39
C LEU A 39 9.95 -0.30 7.10
N PHE A 40 10.31 -1.20 8.00
CA PHE A 40 11.56 -1.09 8.76
C PHE A 40 12.79 -1.28 7.86
N GLY A 41 12.79 -2.27 6.96
CA GLY A 41 13.90 -2.53 6.04
C GLY A 41 14.17 -1.34 5.11
N ILE A 42 13.13 -0.74 4.53
CA ILE A 42 13.27 0.46 3.69
C ILE A 42 13.85 1.62 4.50
N MET A 43 13.31 1.90 5.68
CA MET A 43 13.84 2.94 6.57
C MET A 43 15.31 2.69 6.93
N LYS A 44 15.66 1.43 7.21
CA LYS A 44 17.06 1.03 7.51
C LYS A 44 17.97 1.31 6.32
N GLY A 45 17.56 0.97 5.10
CA GLY A 45 18.33 1.25 3.90
C GLY A 45 18.58 2.75 3.69
N PHE A 46 17.58 3.60 3.90
CA PHE A 46 17.77 5.05 3.86
C PHE A 46 18.63 5.56 5.01
N SER A 47 18.59 4.94 6.19
CA SER A 47 19.49 5.29 7.29
C SER A 47 20.94 5.03 6.93
N GLU A 48 21.22 3.88 6.31
CA GLU A 48 22.57 3.53 5.86
C GLU A 48 23.06 4.48 4.74
N LEU A 49 22.21 4.82 3.77
CA LEU A 49 22.56 5.82 2.75
C LEU A 49 22.91 7.19 3.38
N LYS A 50 22.17 7.57 4.42
CA LYS A 50 22.45 8.81 5.14
C LYS A 50 23.75 8.73 5.93
N GLU A 51 24.02 7.64 6.63
CA GLU A 51 25.26 7.42 7.39
C GLU A 51 26.49 7.40 6.47
N MET A 52 26.35 6.88 5.25
CA MET A 52 27.39 6.91 4.22
C MET A 52 27.53 8.28 3.53
N GLY A 53 26.68 9.24 3.82
CA GLY A 53 26.75 10.59 3.26
C GLY A 53 26.16 10.74 1.85
N PHE A 54 25.45 9.74 1.33
CA PHE A 54 24.79 9.81 0.01
C PHE A 54 23.53 10.68 0.01
N ILE A 55 22.88 10.80 1.17
CA ILE A 55 21.65 11.59 1.34
C ILE A 55 21.71 12.41 2.62
N ASN A 56 20.96 13.51 2.69
CA ASN A 56 20.93 14.40 3.85
C ASN A 56 19.82 14.07 4.85
N HIS A 57 18.75 13.45 4.41
CA HIS A 57 17.59 13.11 5.24
C HIS A 57 17.00 11.76 4.84
N ILE A 58 16.23 11.17 5.74
CA ILE A 58 15.46 9.95 5.50
C ILE A 58 14.04 10.36 5.11
N PRO A 59 13.46 9.82 4.02
CA PRO A 59 12.05 10.03 3.71
C PRO A 59 11.12 9.67 4.87
N GLN A 60 10.01 10.38 5.02
CA GLN A 60 9.02 9.99 6.01
C GLN A 60 8.38 8.65 5.62
N MET A 61 8.45 7.68 6.52
CA MET A 61 7.78 6.40 6.34
C MET A 61 6.30 6.54 6.73
N VAL A 62 5.43 6.03 5.89
CA VAL A 62 3.99 6.05 6.16
C VAL A 62 3.49 4.61 6.18
N SER A 63 2.96 4.16 7.30
CA SER A 63 2.33 2.85 7.41
C SER A 63 0.84 2.93 7.12
N VAL A 64 0.35 1.97 6.34
CA VAL A 64 -1.08 1.75 6.12
C VAL A 64 -1.42 0.33 6.55
N GLU A 65 -2.36 0.19 7.45
CA GLU A 65 -2.85 -1.06 8.01
C GLU A 65 -4.34 -1.24 7.72
N ASP A 66 -4.85 -2.42 7.90
CA ASP A 66 -6.30 -2.68 7.91
C ASP A 66 -6.89 -2.68 9.33
N TYR A 67 -6.27 -3.37 10.30
CA TYR A 67 -6.74 -3.41 11.68
C TYR A 67 -6.15 -2.32 12.58
N GLY A 68 -4.95 -1.82 12.25
CA GLY A 68 -4.36 -0.64 12.84
C GLY A 68 -3.70 -0.75 14.21
N PRO A 69 -3.10 -1.90 14.62
CA PRO A 69 -2.43 -1.98 15.94
C PRO A 69 -1.24 -1.03 16.04
N VAL A 70 -0.46 -0.87 14.98
CA VAL A 70 0.69 0.05 14.95
C VAL A 70 0.23 1.49 14.88
N ALA A 71 -0.78 1.79 14.04
CA ALA A 71 -1.34 3.13 13.92
C ALA A 71 -1.91 3.62 15.26
N LYS A 72 -2.64 2.77 15.98
CA LYS A 72 -3.17 3.06 17.31
C LYS A 72 -2.05 3.40 18.30
N ALA A 73 -1.03 2.56 18.38
CA ALA A 73 0.09 2.76 19.30
C ALA A 73 0.92 4.02 18.94
N TYR A 74 1.21 4.21 17.65
CA TYR A 74 1.98 5.35 17.18
C TYR A 74 1.27 6.69 17.46
N ASN A 75 -0.02 6.78 17.10
CA ASN A 75 -0.80 8.01 17.23
C ASN A 75 -1.13 8.37 18.68
N SER A 76 -1.22 7.37 19.57
CA SER A 76 -1.38 7.60 21.03
C SER A 76 -0.06 7.85 21.77
N GLY A 77 1.09 7.75 21.09
CA GLY A 77 2.41 7.87 21.72
C GLY A 77 2.83 6.67 22.58
N CYS A 78 2.10 5.55 22.53
CA CYS A 78 2.40 4.35 23.29
C CYS A 78 3.67 3.67 22.78
N GLU A 79 4.49 3.17 23.69
CA GLU A 79 5.70 2.40 23.35
C GLU A 79 5.40 0.95 23.02
N MET A 80 4.33 0.40 23.58
CA MET A 80 3.89 -0.97 23.35
C MET A 80 2.71 -1.00 22.40
N ILE A 81 2.70 -2.02 21.54
CA ILE A 81 1.59 -2.29 20.62
C ILE A 81 0.70 -3.32 21.28
N GLU A 82 -0.52 -2.93 21.59
CA GLU A 82 -1.55 -3.85 22.05
C GLU A 82 -2.32 -4.44 20.88
N PRO A 83 -2.79 -5.69 21.01
CA PRO A 83 -3.66 -6.27 19.97
C PRO A 83 -4.96 -5.50 19.84
N VAL A 84 -5.48 -5.47 18.62
CA VAL A 84 -6.75 -4.83 18.27
C VAL A 84 -7.79 -5.87 17.84
N GLU A 85 -9.05 -5.48 17.80
CA GLU A 85 -10.10 -6.31 17.25
C GLU A 85 -9.94 -6.49 15.73
N ALA A 86 -10.22 -7.70 15.24
CA ALA A 86 -10.24 -7.99 13.82
C ALA A 86 -11.63 -7.76 13.25
N TRP A 87 -11.67 -7.40 11.99
CA TRP A 87 -12.88 -7.35 11.19
C TRP A 87 -12.69 -8.17 9.89
N ASP A 88 -13.75 -8.39 9.13
CA ASP A 88 -13.71 -9.18 7.90
C ASP A 88 -13.11 -8.36 6.73
N SER A 89 -11.80 -8.27 6.70
CA SER A 89 -11.05 -7.50 5.72
C SER A 89 -10.68 -8.32 4.49
N VAL A 90 -10.80 -7.70 3.32
CA VAL A 90 -10.35 -8.26 2.04
C VAL A 90 -8.84 -8.16 1.85
N ALA A 91 -8.16 -7.36 2.65
CA ALA A 91 -6.71 -7.15 2.56
C ALA A 91 -5.91 -8.20 3.34
N SER A 92 -6.18 -9.48 3.10
CA SER A 92 -5.68 -10.61 3.90
C SER A 92 -4.17 -10.63 4.14
N SER A 93 -3.38 -10.08 3.21
CA SER A 93 -1.90 -10.04 3.34
C SER A 93 -1.41 -9.03 4.38
N ILE A 94 -2.25 -8.09 4.81
CA ILE A 94 -1.93 -7.11 5.87
C ILE A 94 -2.83 -7.24 7.09
N SER A 95 -3.76 -8.22 7.11
CA SER A 95 -4.69 -8.45 8.20
C SER A 95 -3.98 -9.07 9.41
N THR A 96 -3.67 -8.26 10.40
CA THR A 96 -3.06 -8.69 11.65
C THR A 96 -3.55 -7.87 12.84
N LYS A 97 -3.82 -8.55 13.95
CA LYS A 97 -4.13 -7.90 15.24
C LYS A 97 -2.89 -7.39 15.97
N TRP A 98 -1.71 -7.78 15.50
CA TRP A 98 -0.45 -7.56 16.18
C TRP A 98 0.48 -6.70 15.33
N GLY A 99 1.27 -5.86 15.99
CA GLY A 99 2.36 -5.16 15.35
C GLY A 99 3.70 -5.52 15.98
N THR A 100 4.78 -4.97 15.41
CA THR A 100 6.14 -5.15 15.94
C THR A 100 6.75 -3.82 16.34
N TYR A 101 7.67 -3.87 17.29
CA TYR A 101 8.44 -2.69 17.68
C TYR A 101 9.20 -2.06 16.50
N HIS A 102 9.62 -2.86 15.52
CA HIS A 102 10.31 -2.38 14.31
C HIS A 102 9.47 -1.35 13.54
N SER A 103 8.15 -1.57 13.45
CA SER A 103 7.22 -0.63 12.81
C SER A 103 7.20 0.72 13.53
N LEU A 104 7.04 0.70 14.86
CA LEU A 104 7.07 1.93 15.67
C LEU A 104 8.41 2.65 15.56
N TYR A 105 9.51 1.89 15.60
CA TYR A 105 10.83 2.45 15.46
C TYR A 105 11.02 3.15 14.11
N ALA A 106 10.61 2.49 13.01
CA ALA A 106 10.69 3.07 11.67
C ALA A 106 9.90 4.38 11.55
N LEU A 107 8.68 4.41 12.05
CA LEU A 107 7.83 5.59 12.05
C LEU A 107 8.43 6.73 12.88
N ARG A 108 8.89 6.44 14.09
CA ARG A 108 9.51 7.44 14.98
C ARG A 108 10.81 8.00 14.40
N LYS A 109 11.67 7.12 13.90
CA LYS A 109 12.97 7.50 13.31
C LYS A 109 12.82 8.40 12.09
N SER A 110 11.81 8.16 11.28
CA SER A 110 11.52 8.93 10.06
C SER A 110 10.55 10.10 10.31
N ARG A 111 10.03 10.29 11.53
CA ARG A 111 8.92 11.21 11.82
C ARG A 111 7.73 11.00 10.91
N GLY A 112 7.41 9.74 10.69
CA GLY A 112 6.44 9.27 9.72
C GLY A 112 4.97 9.50 10.12
N LEU A 113 4.10 8.81 9.41
CA LEU A 113 2.65 8.81 9.66
C LEU A 113 2.16 7.37 9.74
N ALA A 114 1.06 7.15 10.47
CA ALA A 114 0.45 5.84 10.58
C ALA A 114 -1.07 5.96 10.51
N ILE A 115 -1.70 5.16 9.65
CA ILE A 115 -3.15 5.10 9.50
C ILE A 115 -3.63 3.65 9.39
N ALA A 116 -4.90 3.45 9.71
CA ALA A 116 -5.62 2.22 9.45
C ALA A 116 -6.83 2.50 8.54
N LEU A 117 -7.14 1.56 7.65
CA LEU A 117 -8.32 1.59 6.79
C LEU A 117 -9.35 0.64 7.41
N GLU A 118 -10.58 1.11 7.60
CA GLU A 118 -11.59 0.37 8.35
C GLU A 118 -12.72 -0.19 7.47
N LYS A 119 -12.59 -0.08 6.13
CA LYS A 119 -13.64 -0.45 5.18
C LYS A 119 -13.08 -1.17 3.96
N ASN A 120 -13.75 -2.25 3.54
CA ASN A 120 -13.41 -2.96 2.31
C ASN A 120 -13.54 -2.09 1.06
N GLU A 121 -14.46 -1.14 1.07
CA GLU A 121 -14.69 -0.19 -0.03
C GLU A 121 -13.45 0.62 -0.38
N ASP A 122 -12.64 0.99 0.61
CA ASP A 122 -11.40 1.76 0.40
C ASP A 122 -10.39 0.96 -0.42
N PHE A 123 -10.27 -0.34 -0.14
CA PHE A 123 -9.40 -1.25 -0.90
C PHE A 123 -9.92 -1.48 -2.32
N TYR A 124 -11.22 -1.74 -2.47
CA TYR A 124 -11.85 -1.97 -3.78
C TYR A 124 -11.71 -0.75 -4.69
N GLN A 125 -12.03 0.43 -4.18
CA GLN A 125 -11.91 1.67 -4.94
C GLN A 125 -10.46 1.94 -5.34
N ALA A 126 -9.52 1.77 -4.42
CA ALA A 126 -8.11 2.00 -4.69
C ALA A 126 -7.56 1.01 -5.73
N GLN A 127 -7.91 -0.27 -5.63
CA GLN A 127 -7.51 -1.28 -6.61
C GLN A 127 -8.08 -0.98 -7.99
N SER A 128 -9.37 -0.64 -8.06
CA SER A 128 -10.05 -0.30 -9.31
C SER A 128 -9.46 0.96 -9.96
N GLU A 129 -9.23 2.02 -9.17
CA GLU A 129 -8.65 3.25 -9.67
C GLU A 129 -7.23 3.07 -10.21
N LEU A 130 -6.37 2.32 -9.51
CA LEU A 130 -5.02 2.01 -9.97
C LEU A 130 -5.05 1.21 -11.29
N ALA A 131 -5.94 0.22 -11.40
CA ALA A 131 -6.08 -0.56 -12.62
C ALA A 131 -6.59 0.27 -13.80
N GLN A 132 -7.60 1.11 -13.59
CA GLN A 132 -8.25 1.88 -14.65
C GLN A 132 -7.44 3.09 -15.11
N LYS A 133 -6.77 3.78 -14.17
CA LYS A 133 -6.09 5.05 -14.45
C LYS A 133 -4.61 4.87 -14.78
N GLU A 134 -3.97 3.88 -14.15
CA GLU A 134 -2.53 3.67 -14.24
C GLU A 134 -2.14 2.33 -14.91
N GLY A 135 -3.13 1.47 -15.22
CA GLY A 135 -2.86 0.14 -15.75
C GLY A 135 -2.20 -0.80 -14.73
N VAL A 136 -2.25 -0.48 -13.44
CA VAL A 136 -1.61 -1.23 -12.37
C VAL A 136 -2.66 -2.08 -11.65
N TYR A 137 -2.77 -3.36 -12.03
CA TYR A 137 -3.60 -4.33 -11.32
C TYR A 137 -2.83 -4.96 -10.17
N CYS A 138 -3.10 -4.54 -8.96
CA CYS A 138 -2.45 -5.01 -7.75
C CYS A 138 -3.41 -5.75 -6.81
N GLU A 139 -2.86 -6.51 -5.85
CA GLU A 139 -3.61 -7.12 -4.74
C GLU A 139 -4.31 -6.05 -3.90
N SER A 140 -5.49 -6.36 -3.33
CA SER A 140 -6.23 -5.44 -2.47
C SER A 140 -5.39 -4.91 -1.30
N ALA A 141 -4.60 -5.76 -0.66
CA ALA A 141 -3.66 -5.35 0.37
C ALA A 141 -2.57 -4.37 -0.13
N SER A 142 -2.15 -4.50 -1.40
CA SER A 142 -1.21 -3.56 -2.01
C SER A 142 -1.85 -2.21 -2.34
N ALA A 143 -3.14 -2.23 -2.74
CA ALA A 143 -3.92 -1.02 -3.01
C ALA A 143 -4.10 -0.15 -1.75
N ALA A 144 -3.91 -0.70 -0.56
CA ALA A 144 -3.92 0.04 0.70
C ALA A 144 -2.98 1.25 0.69
N SER A 145 -1.82 1.16 0.02
CA SER A 145 -0.91 2.30 -0.09
C SER A 145 -1.56 3.50 -0.78
N TYR A 146 -2.34 3.26 -1.83
CA TYR A 146 -3.05 4.32 -2.54
C TYR A 146 -4.30 4.80 -1.77
N ALA A 147 -5.05 3.89 -1.16
CA ALA A 147 -6.17 4.26 -0.28
C ALA A 147 -5.69 5.16 0.86
N GLY A 148 -4.59 4.77 1.51
CA GLY A 148 -3.97 5.56 2.56
C GLY A 148 -3.46 6.92 2.11
N LEU A 149 -2.90 7.02 0.90
CA LEU A 149 -2.55 8.30 0.30
C LEU A 149 -3.78 9.21 0.17
N LYS A 150 -4.90 8.69 -0.35
CA LYS A 150 -6.15 9.47 -0.52
C LYS A 150 -6.63 10.02 0.83
N GLU A 151 -6.66 9.20 1.87
CA GLU A 151 -7.04 9.64 3.22
C GLU A 151 -6.11 10.71 3.79
N LEU A 152 -4.80 10.51 3.67
CA LEU A 152 -3.82 11.45 4.18
C LEU A 152 -3.84 12.80 3.43
N VAL A 153 -4.14 12.79 2.14
CA VAL A 153 -4.35 14.00 1.35
C VAL A 153 -5.63 14.72 1.80
N ALA A 154 -6.74 13.99 1.93
CA ALA A 154 -8.00 14.53 2.42
C ALA A 154 -7.89 15.12 3.84
N GLY A 155 -7.10 14.48 4.70
CA GLY A 155 -6.78 14.93 6.05
C GLY A 155 -5.72 16.04 6.14
N GLY A 156 -5.20 16.54 5.00
CA GLY A 156 -4.19 17.60 4.94
C GLY A 156 -2.80 17.21 5.48
N LYS A 157 -2.54 15.91 5.64
CA LYS A 157 -1.25 15.36 6.12
C LYS A 157 -0.22 15.22 5.00
N ILE A 158 -0.68 15.16 3.77
CA ILE A 158 0.13 15.21 2.56
C ILE A 158 -0.29 16.42 1.74
N LYS A 159 0.67 17.26 1.39
CA LYS A 159 0.43 18.55 0.73
C LYS A 159 0.69 18.47 -0.77
N LYS A 160 0.05 19.37 -1.51
CA LYS A 160 0.34 19.52 -2.95
C LYS A 160 1.82 19.87 -3.17
N GLY A 161 2.47 19.13 -4.06
CA GLY A 161 3.87 19.30 -4.41
C GLY A 161 4.82 18.36 -3.68
N GLU A 162 4.37 17.64 -2.65
CA GLU A 162 5.18 16.58 -2.04
C GLU A 162 5.31 15.39 -2.99
N LYS A 163 6.52 14.83 -3.09
CA LYS A 163 6.81 13.60 -3.83
C LYS A 163 6.52 12.40 -2.94
N VAL A 164 5.58 11.57 -3.36
CA VAL A 164 5.16 10.39 -2.58
C VAL A 164 5.36 9.13 -3.40
N VAL A 165 6.07 8.17 -2.85
CA VAL A 165 6.21 6.82 -3.41
C VAL A 165 5.20 5.90 -2.74
N LEU A 166 4.42 5.18 -3.54
CA LEU A 166 3.52 4.12 -3.07
C LEU A 166 4.17 2.77 -3.33
N LEU A 167 4.32 1.97 -2.29
CA LEU A 167 4.82 0.61 -2.44
C LEU A 167 3.69 -0.34 -2.85
N ILE A 168 3.73 -0.82 -4.09
CA ILE A 168 2.83 -1.85 -4.61
C ILE A 168 3.53 -3.20 -4.46
N THR A 169 3.06 -4.01 -3.52
CA THR A 169 3.78 -5.19 -3.03
C THR A 169 3.50 -6.47 -3.79
N ALA A 170 2.31 -6.59 -4.40
CA ALA A 170 1.92 -7.82 -5.12
C ALA A 170 0.93 -7.54 -6.25
N SER A 171 0.94 -8.43 -7.25
CA SER A 171 0.01 -8.41 -8.38
C SER A 171 -1.39 -8.85 -7.97
N GLY A 172 -2.43 -8.28 -8.60
CA GLY A 172 -3.84 -8.62 -8.41
C GLY A 172 -4.22 -10.03 -8.86
N VAL A 173 -3.40 -10.68 -9.70
CA VAL A 173 -3.65 -12.09 -10.08
C VAL A 173 -3.56 -13.05 -8.88
N LYS A 174 -2.97 -12.64 -7.78
CA LYS A 174 -2.98 -13.37 -6.51
C LYS A 174 -4.35 -13.35 -5.83
N ASP A 175 -5.18 -12.35 -6.13
CA ASP A 175 -6.39 -12.00 -5.39
C ASP A 175 -7.63 -11.85 -6.29
N THR A 176 -7.74 -12.67 -7.31
CA THR A 176 -8.81 -12.59 -8.31
C THR A 176 -10.21 -12.78 -7.74
N LYS A 177 -10.35 -13.55 -6.65
CA LYS A 177 -11.64 -13.76 -6.00
C LYS A 177 -12.20 -12.49 -5.38
N VAL A 178 -11.34 -11.71 -4.71
CA VAL A 178 -11.71 -10.41 -4.15
C VAL A 178 -12.11 -9.47 -5.28
N THR A 179 -11.30 -9.38 -6.33
CA THR A 179 -11.61 -8.53 -7.49
C THR A 179 -12.96 -8.91 -8.13
N SER A 180 -13.24 -10.21 -8.32
CA SER A 180 -14.49 -10.68 -8.91
C SER A 180 -15.71 -10.37 -8.03
N SER A 181 -15.55 -10.22 -6.73
CA SER A 181 -16.68 -9.96 -5.81
C SER A 181 -17.32 -8.58 -5.97
N TYR A 182 -16.59 -7.61 -6.50
CA TYR A 182 -17.09 -6.24 -6.68
C TYR A 182 -17.16 -5.78 -8.14
N LEU A 183 -16.63 -6.59 -9.08
CA LEU A 183 -16.82 -6.33 -10.51
C LEU A 183 -18.22 -6.76 -10.96
N PRO A 184 -18.75 -6.12 -12.02
CA PRO A 184 -19.96 -6.59 -12.66
C PRO A 184 -19.80 -8.05 -13.13
N GLU A 185 -20.87 -8.84 -13.04
CA GLU A 185 -20.87 -10.19 -13.61
C GLU A 185 -20.57 -10.13 -15.10
N PHE A 186 -19.70 -11.05 -15.56
CA PHE A 186 -19.46 -11.18 -16.99
C PHE A 186 -20.74 -11.68 -17.65
N PRO A 187 -21.12 -11.14 -18.82
CA PRO A 187 -22.24 -11.66 -19.57
C PRO A 187 -22.02 -13.14 -19.92
N GLU A 188 -23.10 -13.93 -19.85
CA GLU A 188 -23.07 -15.32 -20.27
C GLU A 188 -22.53 -15.47 -21.71
N SER A 189 -21.97 -16.62 -22.00
CA SER A 189 -21.14 -16.91 -23.17
C SER A 189 -21.51 -16.14 -24.45
N ILE A 190 -20.57 -15.36 -24.94
CA ILE A 190 -20.70 -14.59 -26.17
C ILE A 190 -20.56 -15.56 -27.34
N THR A 191 -21.59 -15.68 -28.13
CA THR A 191 -21.53 -16.43 -29.38
C THR A 191 -21.30 -15.50 -30.56
N GLY A 192 -20.05 -15.50 -31.06
CA GLY A 192 -19.66 -14.77 -32.26
C GLY A 192 -19.19 -13.32 -32.01
N LEU A 193 -18.57 -12.75 -33.06
CA LEU A 193 -17.99 -11.42 -33.03
C LEU A 193 -19.03 -10.32 -32.83
N ASP A 194 -20.18 -10.42 -33.45
CA ASP A 194 -21.22 -9.39 -33.33
C ASP A 194 -21.77 -9.28 -31.92
N GLY A 195 -21.95 -10.41 -31.21
CA GLY A 195 -22.33 -10.41 -29.81
C GLY A 195 -21.27 -9.77 -28.90
N ALA A 196 -20.00 -10.00 -29.19
CA ALA A 196 -18.89 -9.36 -28.45
C ALA A 196 -18.87 -7.84 -28.67
N LEU A 197 -19.02 -7.40 -29.94
CA LEU A 197 -19.04 -5.98 -30.28
C LEU A 197 -20.24 -5.26 -29.63
N ASP A 198 -21.41 -5.87 -29.64
CA ASP A 198 -22.61 -5.34 -28.99
C ASP A 198 -22.43 -5.13 -27.48
N ILE A 199 -21.77 -6.06 -26.81
CA ILE A 199 -21.48 -5.93 -25.36
C ILE A 199 -20.49 -4.80 -25.12
N LEU A 200 -19.41 -4.73 -25.90
CA LEU A 200 -18.43 -3.65 -25.79
C LEU A 200 -19.08 -2.27 -26.00
N GLU A 201 -19.98 -2.13 -26.97
CA GLU A 201 -20.68 -0.87 -27.22
C GLU A 201 -21.70 -0.54 -26.12
N LYS A 202 -22.56 -1.50 -25.73
CA LYS A 202 -23.70 -1.25 -24.83
C LYS A 202 -23.33 -1.21 -23.36
N GLN A 203 -22.44 -2.11 -22.90
CA GLN A 203 -22.08 -2.19 -21.48
C GLN A 203 -20.82 -1.40 -21.15
N TYR A 204 -19.85 -1.38 -22.06
CA TYR A 204 -18.57 -0.71 -21.80
C TYR A 204 -18.44 0.64 -22.51
N GLN A 205 -19.46 1.08 -23.26
CA GLN A 205 -19.50 2.36 -24.02
C GLN A 205 -18.27 2.56 -24.94
N MET A 206 -17.70 1.46 -25.40
CA MET A 206 -16.55 1.50 -26.29
C MET A 206 -17.03 1.69 -27.75
N LYS A 207 -16.46 2.66 -28.47
CA LYS A 207 -16.65 2.79 -29.93
C LYS A 207 -15.83 1.70 -30.62
N VAL A 208 -16.49 0.65 -31.10
CA VAL A 208 -15.84 -0.49 -31.78
C VAL A 208 -16.18 -0.60 -33.25
N ARG A 209 -16.98 0.32 -33.83
CA ARG A 209 -17.33 0.48 -35.26
C ARG A 209 -17.12 1.92 -35.69
#